data_c9d83c17fa162baa12ad1edd1c260323
#
_entry.id   c9d83c17fa162baa12ad1edd1c260323
#
_cell.length_a   1.000
_cell.length_b   1.000
_cell.length_c   1.000
_cell.angle_alpha   90.00
_cell.angle_beta   90.00
_cell.angle_gamma   90.00
#
_symmetry.space_group_name_H-M   'P 1'
#
loop_
_entity.id
_entity.type
_entity.pdbx_description
1 polymer ?
#
loop_
_entity_poly.entity_id
_entity_poly.type
_entity_poly.pdbx_seq_one_letter_code
_entity_poly.pdbx_strand_id
1 'polypeptide(L)'
;MPGILACLNTHDISFLRSTAELWGVNAGGKDLQDYARSLAAAITSEFEFQDMLASLSQDCLIALADLKQHGGSLPWSVFSRRYGQIRQMGAGKRSREKPHIFPISTAERLWYRALIGRDFIQQDGKLTEVAYVPEELLPWLPEAPKTLGAAIPLVKVAPVQLTRQLAWQDRILDDSCTLLAALRRFGEADGLASDAEEQVYWQVLRALLSALDLIDAKTELPAPAARPFLEMPRGRALPWLVTAWSYSSKFNELRLVPQLLCEGPWGNNPIPPRRYILSQLATLEDSQWYSLQGLIDAVYADNPDFLRQGGDYNAWIITRRSDKALLHGLESWMEVEAPYIRFLISGPLAWLGLIELGWEEGVQAPVYFRKSAWFDALTRGNAELDLPDENALVAVSADGTLTLTNRTPRIARYQFSRFGEWLEVSPKRYRIRLTPASLQAAARQGLKVRHLIALLRKYAGTNLLPSLVAALQRWEAHGREAAIKQAWVLQLSAPEVLQALRESPAAGSLGEALSPVAVIVKPDGIEKVRMALARLGYLSDLEGLPK
;
A
#
# COMPACT_ATOMS: atom_id res chain seq x y z
N MET A 1 -34.77 10.86 4.80
CA MET A 1 -34.53 11.55 6.08
C MET A 1 -35.85 11.71 6.81
N PRO A 2 -35.87 11.78 8.16
CA PRO A 2 -37.11 12.16 8.87
C PRO A 2 -37.55 13.58 8.49
N GLY A 3 -38.86 13.76 8.34
CA GLY A 3 -39.42 15.08 8.09
C GLY A 3 -39.46 15.96 9.34
N ILE A 4 -39.79 17.25 9.17
CA ILE A 4 -39.83 18.24 10.26
C ILE A 4 -40.80 17.85 11.39
N LEU A 5 -41.98 17.30 11.06
CA LEU A 5 -42.93 16.85 12.05
C LEU A 5 -42.38 15.70 12.90
N ALA A 6 -41.68 14.75 12.27
CA ALA A 6 -41.02 13.65 12.99
C ALA A 6 -39.93 14.20 13.92
N CYS A 7 -39.14 15.14 13.46
CA CYS A 7 -38.13 15.84 14.27
C CYS A 7 -38.76 16.50 15.51
N LEU A 8 -39.79 17.29 15.32
CA LEU A 8 -40.48 18.02 16.43
C LEU A 8 -41.14 17.09 17.46
N ASN A 9 -41.68 15.96 17.00
CA ASN A 9 -42.33 14.97 17.90
C ASN A 9 -41.36 14.25 18.85
N THR A 10 -40.05 14.36 18.64
CA THR A 10 -39.01 13.83 19.56
C THR A 10 -38.80 14.73 20.78
N HIS A 11 -39.41 15.94 20.81
CA HIS A 11 -39.16 16.97 21.79
C HIS A 11 -40.33 17.25 22.71
N ASP A 12 -40.06 17.81 23.88
CA ASP A 12 -41.08 18.25 24.85
C ASP A 12 -41.65 19.63 24.48
N ILE A 13 -42.78 19.97 25.10
CA ILE A 13 -43.52 21.23 24.85
C ILE A 13 -42.64 22.48 25.14
N SER A 14 -41.69 22.39 26.08
CA SER A 14 -40.76 23.51 26.39
C SER A 14 -39.83 23.77 25.23
N PHE A 15 -39.35 22.72 24.54
CA PHE A 15 -38.54 22.86 23.32
C PHE A 15 -39.37 23.49 22.18
N LEU A 16 -40.55 22.95 21.94
CA LEU A 16 -41.42 23.46 20.85
C LEU A 16 -41.77 24.95 21.03
N ARG A 17 -42.03 25.39 22.29
CA ARG A 17 -42.26 26.80 22.58
C ARG A 17 -41.02 27.65 22.32
N SER A 18 -39.83 27.19 22.70
CA SER A 18 -38.58 27.89 22.40
C SER A 18 -38.33 28.01 20.90
N THR A 19 -38.66 26.96 20.12
CA THR A 19 -38.58 26.97 18.66
C THR A 19 -39.58 27.97 18.07
N ALA A 20 -40.84 27.94 18.51
CA ALA A 20 -41.86 28.88 18.04
C ALA A 20 -41.49 30.36 18.32
N GLU A 21 -40.90 30.62 19.51
CA GLU A 21 -40.37 31.95 19.87
C GLU A 21 -39.29 32.43 18.87
N LEU A 22 -38.35 31.54 18.53
CA LEU A 22 -37.28 31.87 17.57
C LEU A 22 -37.79 32.10 16.14
N TRP A 23 -38.87 31.44 15.76
CA TRP A 23 -39.51 31.61 14.43
C TRP A 23 -40.49 32.78 14.40
N GLY A 24 -40.78 33.36 15.54
CA GLY A 24 -41.78 34.43 15.63
C GLY A 24 -43.21 33.99 15.31
N VAL A 25 -43.49 32.68 15.37
CA VAL A 25 -44.76 32.09 14.98
C VAL A 25 -45.63 31.79 16.19
N ASN A 26 -46.91 32.05 16.04
CA ASN A 26 -47.90 31.77 17.08
C ASN A 26 -48.48 30.33 16.89
N ALA A 27 -47.68 29.32 17.24
CA ALA A 27 -48.13 27.96 17.19
C ALA A 27 -49.06 27.62 18.35
N GLY A 28 -50.17 26.96 18.07
CA GLY A 28 -51.16 26.54 19.07
C GLY A 28 -51.70 25.13 18.82
N GLY A 29 -52.23 24.50 19.87
CA GLY A 29 -52.85 23.18 19.77
C GLY A 29 -53.46 22.74 21.10
N LYS A 30 -54.35 21.73 21.05
CA LYS A 30 -55.00 21.15 22.23
C LYS A 30 -54.03 20.24 23.00
N ASP A 31 -53.11 19.64 22.30
CA ASP A 31 -52.10 18.73 22.83
C ASP A 31 -50.72 18.97 22.18
N LEU A 32 -49.70 18.18 22.59
CA LEU A 32 -48.33 18.27 22.10
C LEU A 32 -48.22 18.02 20.59
N GLN A 33 -49.01 17.05 20.07
CA GLN A 33 -48.99 16.70 18.64
C GLN A 33 -49.62 17.79 17.79
N ASP A 34 -50.73 18.39 18.23
CA ASP A 34 -51.34 19.52 17.55
C ASP A 34 -50.40 20.72 17.50
N TYR A 35 -49.71 20.98 18.61
CA TYR A 35 -48.70 22.06 18.67
C TYR A 35 -47.55 21.80 17.72
N ALA A 36 -47.00 20.57 17.72
CA ALA A 36 -45.92 20.20 16.79
C ALA A 36 -46.36 20.30 15.33
N ARG A 37 -47.61 19.90 14.99
CA ARG A 37 -48.16 20.02 13.64
C ARG A 37 -48.35 21.45 13.19
N SER A 38 -48.87 22.32 14.06
CA SER A 38 -49.00 23.75 13.81
C SER A 38 -47.63 24.40 13.59
N LEU A 39 -46.62 24.08 14.39
CA LEU A 39 -45.27 24.57 14.25
C LEU A 39 -44.59 24.06 12.99
N ALA A 40 -44.74 22.77 12.65
CA ALA A 40 -44.20 22.20 11.42
C ALA A 40 -44.75 22.91 10.19
N ALA A 41 -46.09 23.16 10.16
CA ALA A 41 -46.70 23.89 9.04
C ALA A 41 -46.14 25.31 8.86
N ALA A 42 -45.81 25.99 9.95
CA ALA A 42 -45.20 27.31 9.90
C ALA A 42 -43.75 27.24 9.40
N ILE A 43 -42.96 26.29 9.88
CA ILE A 43 -41.53 26.10 9.48
C ILE A 43 -41.43 25.70 7.99
N THR A 44 -42.39 24.94 7.45
CA THR A 44 -42.41 24.51 6.06
C THR A 44 -43.04 25.56 5.10
N SER A 45 -43.24 26.79 5.55
CA SER A 45 -43.52 27.94 4.66
C SER A 45 -42.22 28.42 4.05
N GLU A 46 -42.13 28.49 2.72
CA GLU A 46 -40.93 28.92 2.02
C GLU A 46 -40.54 30.36 2.41
N PHE A 47 -41.53 31.23 2.58
CA PHE A 47 -41.30 32.61 2.98
C PHE A 47 -40.68 32.71 4.38
N GLU A 48 -41.26 32.05 5.36
CA GLU A 48 -40.78 32.05 6.75
C GLU A 48 -39.39 31.39 6.84
N PHE A 49 -39.15 30.36 6.03
CA PHE A 49 -37.85 29.67 5.99
C PHE A 49 -36.76 30.58 5.42
N GLN A 50 -37.02 31.31 4.35
CA GLN A 50 -36.04 32.26 3.77
C GLN A 50 -35.73 33.40 4.73
N ASP A 51 -36.74 33.92 5.42
CA ASP A 51 -36.55 34.94 6.46
C ASP A 51 -35.70 34.42 7.62
N MET A 52 -35.97 33.19 8.07
CA MET A 52 -35.14 32.52 9.04
C MET A 52 -33.68 32.36 8.60
N LEU A 53 -33.43 31.91 7.35
CA LEU A 53 -32.08 31.80 6.82
C LEU A 53 -31.34 33.12 6.78
N ALA A 54 -32.05 34.22 6.39
CA ALA A 54 -31.49 35.56 6.37
C ALA A 54 -31.07 36.07 7.77
N SER A 55 -31.70 35.55 8.83
CA SER A 55 -31.41 35.90 10.21
C SER A 55 -30.20 35.11 10.80
N LEU A 56 -29.71 34.06 10.11
CA LEU A 56 -28.66 33.22 10.62
C LEU A 56 -27.27 33.85 10.47
N SER A 57 -26.38 33.51 11.39
CA SER A 57 -24.95 33.83 11.25
C SER A 57 -24.31 33.02 10.13
N GLN A 58 -23.19 33.54 9.60
CA GLN A 58 -22.43 32.89 8.54
C GLN A 58 -22.05 31.44 8.90
N ASP A 59 -21.67 31.19 10.18
CA ASP A 59 -21.31 29.84 10.64
C ASP A 59 -22.49 28.86 10.55
N CYS A 60 -23.71 29.33 10.82
CA CYS A 60 -24.92 28.49 10.67
C CYS A 60 -25.20 28.16 9.20
N LEU A 61 -25.02 29.10 8.30
CA LEU A 61 -25.20 28.89 6.86
C LEU A 61 -24.16 27.92 6.30
N ILE A 62 -22.91 28.00 6.77
CA ILE A 62 -21.84 27.05 6.42
C ILE A 62 -22.22 25.65 6.91
N ALA A 63 -22.69 25.50 8.16
CA ALA A 63 -23.08 24.20 8.69
C ALA A 63 -24.26 23.55 7.93
N LEU A 64 -25.25 24.34 7.53
CA LEU A 64 -26.39 23.87 6.73
C LEU A 64 -25.97 23.51 5.29
N ALA A 65 -25.07 24.29 4.69
CA ALA A 65 -24.51 24.02 3.38
C ALA A 65 -23.65 22.75 3.38
N ASP A 66 -22.87 22.51 4.44
CA ASP A 66 -22.11 21.27 4.64
C ASP A 66 -23.03 20.04 4.73
N LEU A 67 -24.12 20.13 5.49
CA LEU A 67 -25.15 19.08 5.53
C LEU A 67 -25.76 18.83 4.13
N LYS A 68 -26.12 19.88 3.39
CA LYS A 68 -26.68 19.76 2.02
C LYS A 68 -25.70 19.05 1.09
N GLN A 69 -24.42 19.41 1.12
CA GLN A 69 -23.37 18.80 0.30
C GLN A 69 -23.20 17.29 0.56
N HIS A 70 -23.47 16.85 1.79
CA HIS A 70 -23.41 15.44 2.20
C HIS A 70 -24.79 14.75 2.12
N GLY A 71 -25.69 15.22 1.27
CA GLY A 71 -27.00 14.59 1.07
C GLY A 71 -28.00 14.79 2.21
N GLY A 72 -27.81 15.83 3.03
CA GLY A 72 -28.71 16.24 4.10
C GLY A 72 -28.37 15.65 5.47
N SER A 73 -27.29 14.88 5.62
CA SER A 73 -26.87 14.34 6.92
C SER A 73 -25.37 14.18 7.06
N LEU A 74 -24.90 14.28 8.29
CA LEU A 74 -23.52 13.97 8.71
C LEU A 74 -23.54 13.13 9.97
N PRO A 75 -22.56 12.22 10.18
CA PRO A 75 -22.40 11.55 11.46
C PRO A 75 -22.34 12.56 12.60
N TRP A 76 -23.08 12.26 13.71
CA TRP A 76 -23.19 13.18 14.83
C TRP A 76 -21.84 13.58 15.42
N SER A 77 -20.91 12.64 15.49
CA SER A 77 -19.54 12.88 15.98
C SER A 77 -18.77 13.89 15.13
N VAL A 78 -18.95 13.86 13.81
CA VAL A 78 -18.35 14.80 12.85
C VAL A 78 -19.00 16.17 13.00
N PHE A 79 -20.34 16.21 12.94
CA PHE A 79 -21.11 17.44 13.02
C PHE A 79 -20.86 18.19 14.32
N SER A 80 -20.93 17.50 15.48
CA SER A 80 -20.74 18.11 16.80
C SER A 80 -19.30 18.61 17.03
N ARG A 81 -18.30 17.97 16.42
CA ARG A 81 -16.91 18.43 16.49
C ARG A 81 -16.69 19.69 15.66
N ARG A 82 -17.28 19.76 14.46
CA ARG A 82 -17.14 20.94 13.58
C ARG A 82 -17.91 22.15 14.09
N TYR A 83 -19.13 21.91 14.56
CA TYR A 83 -20.10 22.97 14.84
C TYR A 83 -20.47 23.11 16.31
N GLY A 84 -19.82 22.32 17.19
CA GLY A 84 -19.94 22.36 18.65
C GLY A 84 -21.04 21.45 19.21
N GLN A 85 -21.04 21.32 20.52
CA GLN A 85 -21.94 20.44 21.27
C GLN A 85 -23.28 21.11 21.56
N ILE A 86 -24.32 20.28 21.77
CA ILE A 86 -25.63 20.69 22.24
C ILE A 86 -25.74 20.29 23.71
N ARG A 87 -26.06 21.25 24.60
CA ARG A 87 -26.25 20.98 26.02
C ARG A 87 -27.50 20.13 26.24
N GLN A 88 -27.33 19.02 26.91
CA GLN A 88 -28.48 18.20 27.35
C GLN A 88 -29.13 18.83 28.57
N MET A 89 -30.38 19.27 28.44
CA MET A 89 -31.13 19.95 29.49
C MET A 89 -32.57 19.49 29.56
N GLY A 90 -33.04 19.21 30.79
CA GLY A 90 -34.48 19.06 31.06
C GLY A 90 -35.22 20.40 31.01
N ALA A 91 -36.55 20.39 30.92
CA ALA A 91 -37.38 21.56 30.73
C ALA A 91 -37.16 22.69 31.76
N GLY A 92 -36.98 22.34 33.01
CA GLY A 92 -36.72 23.33 34.07
C GLY A 92 -35.38 24.05 33.96
N LYS A 93 -34.32 23.38 33.55
CA LYS A 93 -32.98 23.96 33.31
C LYS A 93 -33.01 24.81 32.04
N ARG A 94 -33.67 24.33 30.96
CA ARG A 94 -33.85 25.04 29.69
C ARG A 94 -34.57 26.38 29.89
N SER A 95 -35.64 26.41 30.73
CA SER A 95 -36.36 27.64 31.04
C SER A 95 -35.53 28.68 31.74
N ARG A 96 -34.59 28.27 32.63
CA ARG A 96 -33.70 29.16 33.35
C ARG A 96 -32.52 29.66 32.54
N GLU A 97 -31.86 28.76 31.79
CA GLU A 97 -30.65 29.08 31.05
C GLU A 97 -30.93 29.64 29.64
N LYS A 98 -32.14 29.45 29.12
CA LYS A 98 -32.59 29.94 27.80
C LYS A 98 -31.56 29.66 26.69
N PRO A 99 -31.17 28.40 26.45
CA PRO A 99 -30.12 28.05 25.47
C PRO A 99 -30.50 28.43 24.02
N HIS A 100 -31.77 28.56 23.71
CA HIS A 100 -32.26 29.07 22.42
C HIS A 100 -31.90 30.55 22.21
N ILE A 101 -31.81 31.38 23.26
CA ILE A 101 -31.39 32.79 23.21
C ILE A 101 -29.86 32.89 23.33
N PHE A 102 -29.27 32.08 24.26
CA PHE A 102 -27.83 32.07 24.53
C PHE A 102 -27.20 30.71 24.17
N PRO A 103 -27.15 30.38 22.88
CA PRO A 103 -26.52 29.13 22.40
C PRO A 103 -25.01 29.21 22.58
N ILE A 104 -24.41 28.08 22.99
CA ILE A 104 -22.94 27.99 23.18
C ILE A 104 -22.22 27.56 21.91
N SER A 105 -22.95 27.10 20.89
CA SER A 105 -22.39 26.58 19.65
C SER A 105 -23.31 26.82 18.45
N THR A 106 -22.74 26.68 17.26
CA THR A 106 -23.50 26.69 15.99
C THR A 106 -24.49 25.53 15.94
N ALA A 107 -24.10 24.33 16.37
CA ALA A 107 -24.97 23.17 16.44
C ALA A 107 -26.18 23.44 17.36
N GLU A 108 -25.97 24.01 18.56
CA GLU A 108 -27.06 24.32 19.50
C GLU A 108 -27.99 25.42 18.95
N ARG A 109 -27.45 26.39 18.21
CA ARG A 109 -28.24 27.44 17.56
C ARG A 109 -29.19 26.88 16.48
N LEU A 110 -28.67 25.97 15.65
CA LEU A 110 -29.49 25.28 14.62
C LEU A 110 -30.50 24.33 15.23
N TRP A 111 -30.11 23.61 16.30
CA TRP A 111 -30.96 22.66 17.03
C TRP A 111 -32.23 23.31 17.56
N TYR A 112 -32.12 24.41 18.30
CA TYR A 112 -33.29 25.10 18.86
C TYR A 112 -34.17 25.79 17.82
N ARG A 113 -33.70 25.91 16.57
CA ARG A 113 -34.51 26.34 15.43
C ARG A 113 -35.14 25.20 14.67
N ALA A 114 -34.97 23.96 15.12
CA ALA A 114 -35.40 22.75 14.42
C ALA A 114 -34.89 22.67 12.96
N LEU A 115 -33.79 23.35 12.63
CA LEU A 115 -33.14 23.29 11.33
C LEU A 115 -32.28 22.02 11.18
N ILE A 116 -31.91 21.40 12.29
CA ILE A 116 -31.29 20.09 12.35
C ILE A 116 -31.98 19.18 13.34
N GLY A 117 -32.06 17.89 13.02
CA GLY A 117 -32.46 16.81 13.91
C GLY A 117 -31.30 15.87 14.21
N ARG A 118 -31.54 14.90 15.12
CA ARG A 118 -30.59 13.84 15.49
C ARG A 118 -31.34 12.51 15.44
N ASP A 119 -30.82 11.54 14.72
CA ASP A 119 -31.47 10.24 14.55
C ASP A 119 -30.44 9.17 14.22
N PHE A 120 -30.85 7.91 14.22
CA PHE A 120 -30.04 6.78 13.81
C PHE A 120 -30.45 6.33 12.42
N ILE A 121 -29.52 6.33 11.48
CA ILE A 121 -29.73 5.81 10.12
C ILE A 121 -28.83 4.61 9.87
N GLN A 122 -29.30 3.70 9.02
CA GLN A 122 -28.49 2.57 8.55
C GLN A 122 -27.64 3.02 7.37
N GLN A 123 -26.32 3.08 7.59
CA GLN A 123 -25.34 3.43 6.57
C GLN A 123 -24.30 2.31 6.46
N ASP A 124 -24.10 1.77 5.26
CA ASP A 124 -23.17 0.65 4.99
C ASP A 124 -23.35 -0.57 5.93
N GLY A 125 -24.62 -0.87 6.29
CA GLY A 125 -24.96 -2.00 7.18
C GLY A 125 -24.73 -1.72 8.68
N LYS A 126 -24.31 -0.51 9.07
CA LYS A 126 -24.17 -0.07 10.47
C LYS A 126 -25.22 0.97 10.83
N LEU A 127 -25.73 0.88 12.07
CA LEU A 127 -26.57 1.92 12.65
C LEU A 127 -25.67 3.08 13.10
N THR A 128 -25.78 4.23 12.43
CA THR A 128 -24.95 5.41 12.70
C THR A 128 -25.84 6.55 13.17
N GLU A 129 -25.44 7.19 14.27
CA GLU A 129 -26.10 8.40 14.75
C GLU A 129 -25.70 9.59 13.90
N VAL A 130 -26.67 10.36 13.40
CA VAL A 130 -26.45 11.49 12.49
C VAL A 130 -27.12 12.78 12.95
N ALA A 131 -26.51 13.91 12.62
CA ALA A 131 -27.20 15.16 12.47
C ALA A 131 -27.82 15.19 11.06
N TYR A 132 -29.08 15.55 10.94
CA TYR A 132 -29.75 15.63 9.65
C TYR A 132 -30.58 16.92 9.52
N VAL A 133 -30.78 17.38 8.31
CA VAL A 133 -31.76 18.42 7.99
C VAL A 133 -33.09 17.73 7.68
N PRO A 134 -34.23 18.21 8.24
CA PRO A 134 -35.55 17.70 7.86
C PRO A 134 -35.77 17.74 6.35
N GLU A 135 -36.36 16.67 5.81
CA GLU A 135 -36.43 16.43 4.35
C GLU A 135 -37.08 17.58 3.58
N GLU A 136 -38.12 18.19 4.14
CA GLU A 136 -38.87 19.27 3.53
C GLU A 136 -38.04 20.57 3.39
N LEU A 137 -37.04 20.75 4.25
CA LEU A 137 -36.19 21.95 4.27
C LEU A 137 -34.98 21.85 3.35
N LEU A 138 -34.58 20.63 2.98
CA LEU A 138 -33.35 20.35 2.22
C LEU A 138 -33.30 21.10 0.84
N PRO A 139 -34.38 21.17 0.05
CA PRO A 139 -34.37 21.88 -1.23
C PRO A 139 -34.12 23.41 -1.10
N TRP A 140 -34.50 23.99 0.03
CA TRP A 140 -34.42 25.45 0.24
C TRP A 140 -33.09 25.90 0.88
N LEU A 141 -32.24 24.96 1.26
CA LEU A 141 -30.92 25.29 1.83
C LEU A 141 -30.03 25.98 0.80
N PRO A 142 -29.19 26.91 1.25
CA PRO A 142 -28.22 27.56 0.38
C PRO A 142 -27.28 26.51 -0.24
N GLU A 143 -26.82 26.78 -1.47
CA GLU A 143 -25.70 26.05 -2.04
C GLU A 143 -24.46 26.30 -1.17
N ALA A 144 -23.66 25.25 -0.97
CA ALA A 144 -22.38 25.41 -0.31
C ALA A 144 -21.57 26.50 -1.03
N PRO A 145 -21.02 27.49 -0.31
CA PRO A 145 -20.05 28.35 -0.93
C PRO A 145 -19.00 27.47 -1.61
N LYS A 146 -18.59 27.79 -2.83
CA LYS A 146 -17.61 27.04 -3.65
C LYS A 146 -16.26 26.78 -2.95
N THR A 147 -16.12 27.23 -1.72
CA THR A 147 -14.95 27.06 -0.84
C THR A 147 -14.95 25.76 -0.03
N LEU A 148 -16.07 25.01 0.07
CA LEU A 148 -16.05 23.63 0.60
C LEU A 148 -15.54 22.70 -0.50
N GLY A 149 -14.26 22.37 -0.44
CA GLY A 149 -13.48 21.69 -1.48
C GLY A 149 -12.46 22.61 -2.13
N ALA A 150 -12.27 23.82 -1.58
CA ALA A 150 -11.13 24.67 -1.94
C ALA A 150 -9.85 23.90 -1.67
N ALA A 151 -8.91 23.98 -2.63
CA ALA A 151 -7.57 23.45 -2.47
C ALA A 151 -6.99 23.87 -1.11
N ILE A 152 -6.55 22.92 -0.32
CA ILE A 152 -5.88 23.20 0.93
C ILE A 152 -4.64 24.06 0.61
N PRO A 153 -4.49 25.27 1.19
CA PRO A 153 -3.37 26.14 0.87
C PRO A 153 -2.07 25.51 1.43
N LEU A 154 -1.33 24.82 0.58
CA LEU A 154 -0.04 24.24 0.96
C LEU A 154 1.08 25.24 0.76
N VAL A 155 2.06 25.20 1.68
CA VAL A 155 3.28 26.01 1.58
C VAL A 155 4.15 25.50 0.45
N LYS A 156 4.40 26.35 -0.55
CA LYS A 156 5.32 26.09 -1.66
C LYS A 156 6.77 26.15 -1.15
N VAL A 157 7.58 25.23 -1.61
CA VAL A 157 8.99 25.12 -1.23
C VAL A 157 9.88 25.44 -2.43
N ALA A 158 10.90 26.23 -2.22
CA ALA A 158 11.87 26.55 -3.27
C ALA A 158 12.76 25.34 -3.57
N PRO A 159 13.07 25.04 -4.85
CA PRO A 159 13.93 23.91 -5.23
C PRO A 159 15.33 23.91 -4.60
N VAL A 160 15.83 25.08 -4.23
CA VAL A 160 17.16 25.26 -3.61
C VAL A 160 17.30 24.59 -2.22
N GLN A 161 16.19 24.25 -1.60
CA GLN A 161 16.15 23.56 -0.30
C GLN A 161 16.31 22.03 -0.41
N LEU A 162 16.34 21.50 -1.63
CA LEU A 162 16.39 20.06 -1.85
C LEU A 162 17.84 19.58 -2.04
N THR A 163 18.27 18.67 -1.19
CA THR A 163 19.59 18.02 -1.32
C THR A 163 19.56 16.74 -2.15
N ARG A 164 18.40 16.07 -2.16
CA ARG A 164 18.18 14.84 -2.95
C ARG A 164 16.75 14.82 -3.49
N GLN A 165 16.60 14.31 -4.71
CA GLN A 165 15.32 14.07 -5.36
C GLN A 165 15.23 12.64 -5.84
N LEU A 166 14.06 12.04 -5.75
CA LEU A 166 13.80 10.68 -6.22
C LEU A 166 12.47 10.61 -6.97
N ALA A 167 12.55 10.11 -8.21
CA ALA A 167 11.41 9.72 -9.02
C ALA A 167 11.47 8.20 -9.22
N TRP A 168 10.44 7.50 -8.81
CA TRP A 168 10.34 6.03 -8.98
C TRP A 168 9.96 5.65 -10.41
N GLN A 169 9.30 6.55 -11.10
CA GLN A 169 8.85 6.34 -12.47
C GLN A 169 8.07 5.03 -12.61
N ASP A 170 8.45 4.19 -13.60
CA ASP A 170 7.81 2.91 -13.91
C ASP A 170 8.55 1.68 -13.34
N ARG A 171 9.51 1.89 -12.43
CA ARG A 171 10.32 0.83 -11.81
C ARG A 171 9.47 -0.28 -11.19
N ILE A 172 8.32 0.07 -10.63
CA ILE A 172 7.40 -0.90 -10.00
C ILE A 172 6.99 -2.04 -10.96
N LEU A 173 6.98 -1.79 -12.28
CA LEU A 173 6.68 -2.82 -13.28
C LEU A 173 7.78 -3.87 -13.37
N ASP A 174 9.04 -3.43 -13.27
CA ASP A 174 10.20 -4.32 -13.28
C ASP A 174 10.29 -5.12 -11.98
N ASP A 175 10.06 -4.46 -10.87
CA ASP A 175 10.05 -5.09 -9.55
C ASP A 175 8.87 -6.08 -9.39
N SER A 176 7.71 -5.77 -9.96
CA SER A 176 6.58 -6.72 -10.03
C SER A 176 6.97 -7.99 -10.80
N CYS A 177 7.65 -7.84 -11.95
CA CYS A 177 8.16 -8.98 -12.70
C CYS A 177 9.16 -9.80 -11.88
N THR A 178 10.08 -9.14 -11.19
CA THR A 178 11.10 -9.77 -10.33
C THR A 178 10.46 -10.54 -9.17
N LEU A 179 9.51 -9.93 -8.47
CA LEU A 179 8.78 -10.55 -7.37
C LEU A 179 8.00 -11.79 -7.83
N LEU A 180 7.24 -11.67 -8.93
CA LEU A 180 6.50 -12.79 -9.49
C LEU A 180 7.44 -13.93 -9.93
N ALA A 181 8.62 -13.59 -10.49
CA ALA A 181 9.61 -14.59 -10.86
C ALA A 181 10.25 -15.28 -9.66
N ALA A 182 10.56 -14.54 -8.58
CA ALA A 182 11.09 -15.08 -7.34
C ALA A 182 10.10 -16.06 -6.69
N LEU A 183 8.84 -15.66 -6.53
CA LEU A 183 7.79 -16.50 -5.98
C LEU A 183 7.61 -17.80 -6.81
N ARG A 184 7.63 -17.69 -8.14
CA ARG A 184 7.52 -18.88 -9.01
C ARG A 184 8.75 -19.79 -8.91
N ARG A 185 9.94 -19.22 -8.75
CA ARG A 185 11.22 -19.96 -8.78
C ARG A 185 11.56 -20.58 -7.42
N PHE A 186 11.38 -19.83 -6.35
CA PHE A 186 11.85 -20.18 -5.00
C PHE A 186 10.71 -20.47 -4.02
N GLY A 187 9.47 -20.07 -4.32
CA GLY A 187 8.33 -20.13 -3.41
C GLY A 187 8.28 -18.96 -2.43
N GLU A 188 9.34 -18.16 -2.38
CA GLU A 188 9.53 -17.02 -1.48
C GLU A 188 10.27 -15.89 -2.20
N ALA A 189 10.29 -14.71 -1.60
CA ALA A 189 10.95 -13.52 -2.13
C ALA A 189 12.06 -12.99 -1.20
N ASP A 190 12.50 -13.82 -0.28
CA ASP A 190 13.58 -13.50 0.65
C ASP A 190 14.88 -13.25 -0.10
N GLY A 191 15.61 -12.22 0.31
CA GLY A 191 16.86 -11.83 -0.35
C GLY A 191 16.70 -10.83 -1.50
N LEU A 192 15.48 -10.34 -1.81
CA LEU A 192 15.30 -9.24 -2.74
C LEU A 192 15.61 -7.87 -2.11
N ALA A 193 15.42 -7.74 -0.81
CA ALA A 193 15.69 -6.52 -0.06
C ALA A 193 17.15 -6.46 0.41
N SER A 194 17.79 -5.30 0.25
CA SER A 194 19.15 -5.02 0.74
C SER A 194 19.14 -4.40 2.15
N ASP A 195 18.04 -3.74 2.53
CA ASP A 195 17.88 -3.05 3.80
C ASP A 195 16.41 -3.08 4.29
N ALA A 196 16.16 -2.47 5.43
CA ALA A 196 14.84 -2.47 6.06
C ALA A 196 13.80 -1.64 5.27
N GLU A 197 14.21 -0.58 4.58
CA GLU A 197 13.31 0.25 3.76
C GLU A 197 12.86 -0.53 2.52
N GLU A 198 13.80 -1.18 1.83
CA GLU A 198 13.46 -2.08 0.72
C GLU A 198 12.60 -3.26 1.18
N GLN A 199 12.80 -3.78 2.38
CA GLN A 199 11.95 -4.85 2.92
C GLN A 199 10.49 -4.41 3.02
N VAL A 200 10.22 -3.19 3.51
CA VAL A 200 8.87 -2.63 3.54
C VAL A 200 8.31 -2.50 2.12
N TYR A 201 9.10 -1.98 1.18
CA TYR A 201 8.69 -1.86 -0.22
C TYR A 201 8.26 -3.22 -0.81
N TRP A 202 9.09 -4.26 -0.69
CA TRP A 202 8.79 -5.58 -1.24
C TRP A 202 7.56 -6.23 -0.57
N GLN A 203 7.37 -6.03 0.74
CA GLN A 203 6.17 -6.49 1.45
C GLN A 203 4.90 -5.79 0.92
N VAL A 204 4.96 -4.48 0.72
CA VAL A 204 3.85 -3.69 0.19
C VAL A 204 3.55 -4.06 -1.26
N LEU A 205 4.59 -4.23 -2.09
CA LEU A 205 4.44 -4.69 -3.47
C LEU A 205 3.77 -6.07 -3.53
N ARG A 206 4.19 -7.02 -2.67
CA ARG A 206 3.54 -8.34 -2.56
C ARG A 206 2.07 -8.21 -2.17
N ALA A 207 1.76 -7.38 -1.17
CA ALA A 207 0.37 -7.13 -0.75
C ALA A 207 -0.46 -6.50 -1.89
N LEU A 208 0.11 -5.58 -2.66
CA LEU A 208 -0.53 -4.98 -3.82
C LEU A 208 -0.83 -6.02 -4.90
N LEU A 209 0.16 -6.79 -5.33
CA LEU A 209 -0.03 -7.81 -6.36
C LEU A 209 -1.02 -8.90 -5.92
N SER A 210 -1.05 -9.25 -4.63
CA SER A 210 -2.05 -10.17 -4.07
C SER A 210 -3.45 -9.57 -4.08
N ALA A 211 -3.60 -8.30 -3.70
CA ALA A 211 -4.88 -7.60 -3.73
C ALA A 211 -5.45 -7.41 -5.15
N LEU A 212 -4.59 -7.44 -6.16
CA LEU A 212 -4.93 -7.38 -7.58
C LEU A 212 -5.08 -8.76 -8.24
N ASP A 213 -5.09 -9.82 -7.46
CA ASP A 213 -5.21 -11.21 -7.90
C ASP A 213 -4.10 -11.65 -8.91
N LEU A 214 -2.92 -10.97 -8.89
CA LEU A 214 -1.73 -11.37 -9.64
C LEU A 214 -0.91 -12.44 -8.90
N ILE A 215 -1.11 -12.56 -7.59
CA ILE A 215 -0.61 -13.64 -6.73
C ILE A 215 -1.84 -14.36 -6.17
N ASP A 216 -1.85 -15.67 -6.27
CA ASP A 216 -2.93 -16.51 -5.76
C ASP A 216 -2.87 -16.57 -4.23
N ALA A 217 -3.98 -16.25 -3.55
CA ALA A 217 -4.02 -16.13 -2.09
C ALA A 217 -3.81 -17.46 -1.32
N LYS A 218 -4.02 -18.63 -2.00
CA LYS A 218 -3.87 -19.95 -1.35
C LYS A 218 -2.48 -20.53 -1.55
N THR A 219 -1.96 -20.40 -2.76
CA THR A 219 -0.66 -20.99 -3.13
C THR A 219 0.50 -20.02 -2.95
N GLU A 220 0.19 -18.73 -2.81
CA GLU A 220 1.16 -17.61 -2.78
C GLU A 220 2.07 -17.53 -4.02
N LEU A 221 1.67 -18.21 -5.10
CA LEU A 221 2.37 -18.23 -6.37
C LEU A 221 1.72 -17.28 -7.40
N PRO A 222 2.43 -16.88 -8.46
CA PRO A 222 1.84 -16.09 -9.55
C PRO A 222 0.59 -16.74 -10.13
N ALA A 223 -0.52 -15.98 -10.10
CA ALA A 223 -1.81 -16.38 -10.64
C ALA A 223 -1.83 -16.33 -12.18
N PRO A 224 -2.82 -16.96 -12.86
CA PRO A 224 -2.96 -16.86 -14.31
C PRO A 224 -3.04 -15.43 -14.84
N ALA A 225 -3.63 -14.50 -14.09
CA ALA A 225 -3.73 -13.07 -14.41
C ALA A 225 -2.36 -12.35 -14.48
N ALA A 226 -1.31 -12.91 -13.86
CA ALA A 226 0.03 -12.33 -13.94
C ALA A 226 0.60 -12.34 -15.37
N ARG A 227 0.21 -13.32 -16.21
CA ARG A 227 0.72 -13.40 -17.59
C ARG A 227 0.26 -12.24 -18.47
N PRO A 228 -1.03 -11.92 -18.61
CA PRO A 228 -1.48 -10.74 -19.37
C PRO A 228 -0.84 -9.44 -18.86
N PHE A 229 -0.66 -9.28 -17.55
CA PHE A 229 0.03 -8.12 -16.97
C PHE A 229 1.49 -8.04 -17.40
N LEU A 230 2.23 -9.15 -17.44
CA LEU A 230 3.62 -9.20 -17.87
C LEU A 230 3.79 -9.01 -19.40
N GLU A 231 2.76 -9.34 -20.19
CA GLU A 231 2.73 -9.16 -21.65
C GLU A 231 2.23 -7.77 -22.06
N MET A 232 1.61 -7.01 -21.15
CA MET A 232 1.06 -5.69 -21.44
C MET A 232 2.18 -4.67 -21.70
N PRO A 233 2.07 -3.79 -22.72
CA PRO A 233 3.02 -2.69 -22.93
C PRO A 233 3.17 -1.82 -21.67
N ARG A 234 4.39 -1.32 -21.38
CA ARG A 234 4.68 -0.53 -20.17
C ARG A 234 3.74 0.67 -20.04
N GLY A 235 3.53 1.40 -21.15
CA GLY A 235 2.66 2.57 -21.18
C GLY A 235 1.21 2.32 -20.82
N ARG A 236 0.75 1.05 -20.89
CA ARG A 236 -0.58 0.62 -20.42
C ARG A 236 -0.54 -0.07 -19.06
N ALA A 237 0.55 -0.77 -18.77
CA ALA A 237 0.67 -1.55 -17.54
C ALA A 237 0.71 -0.65 -16.30
N LEU A 238 1.41 0.48 -16.33
CA LEU A 238 1.46 1.41 -15.20
C LEU A 238 0.11 2.08 -14.93
N PRO A 239 -0.59 2.68 -15.91
CA PRO A 239 -1.95 3.20 -15.69
C PRO A 239 -2.94 2.13 -15.23
N TRP A 240 -2.85 0.91 -15.77
CA TRP A 240 -3.67 -0.20 -15.29
C TRP A 240 -3.41 -0.50 -13.81
N LEU A 241 -2.15 -0.57 -13.41
CA LEU A 241 -1.77 -0.84 -12.02
C LEU A 241 -2.27 0.25 -11.07
N VAL A 242 -2.12 1.53 -11.45
CA VAL A 242 -2.62 2.68 -10.68
C VAL A 242 -4.14 2.64 -10.56
N THR A 243 -4.85 2.38 -11.68
CA THR A 243 -6.32 2.28 -11.67
C THR A 243 -6.78 1.12 -10.79
N ALA A 244 -6.19 -0.07 -10.96
CA ALA A 244 -6.52 -1.24 -10.16
C ALA A 244 -6.26 -1.01 -8.67
N TRP A 245 -5.14 -0.37 -8.31
CA TRP A 245 -4.86 0.04 -6.93
C TRP A 245 -5.91 1.03 -6.42
N SER A 246 -6.23 2.09 -7.18
CA SER A 246 -7.12 3.16 -6.71
C SER A 246 -8.53 2.67 -6.36
N TYR A 247 -9.02 1.62 -7.04
CA TYR A 247 -10.33 1.00 -6.81
C TYR A 247 -10.29 -0.27 -5.96
N SER A 248 -9.11 -0.75 -5.55
CA SER A 248 -9.00 -1.97 -4.75
C SER A 248 -9.47 -1.75 -3.31
N SER A 249 -10.51 -2.45 -2.90
CA SER A 249 -10.92 -2.56 -1.49
C SER A 249 -10.11 -3.60 -0.71
N LYS A 250 -9.40 -4.50 -1.41
CA LYS A 250 -8.56 -5.55 -0.80
C LYS A 250 -7.21 -5.00 -0.33
N PHE A 251 -6.64 -4.02 -1.04
CA PHE A 251 -5.38 -3.38 -0.65
C PHE A 251 -5.66 -2.30 0.40
N ASN A 252 -5.03 -2.40 1.55
CA ASN A 252 -5.31 -1.54 2.70
C ASN A 252 -4.01 -0.96 3.28
N GLU A 253 -3.72 0.28 2.93
CA GLU A 253 -2.50 0.98 3.30
C GLU A 253 -2.36 1.13 4.82
N LEU A 254 -3.47 1.37 5.55
CA LEU A 254 -3.43 1.55 7.00
C LEU A 254 -2.80 0.34 7.72
N ARG A 255 -3.10 -0.87 7.24
CA ARG A 255 -2.55 -2.12 7.79
C ARG A 255 -1.10 -2.38 7.42
N LEU A 256 -0.55 -1.59 6.48
CA LEU A 256 0.82 -1.70 5.99
C LEU A 256 1.73 -0.60 6.53
N VAL A 257 1.19 0.38 7.29
CA VAL A 257 1.99 1.43 7.94
C VAL A 257 2.97 0.78 8.93
N PRO A 258 4.30 0.93 8.73
CA PRO A 258 5.29 0.18 9.53
C PRO A 258 5.24 0.42 11.03
N GLN A 259 4.82 1.63 11.45
CA GLN A 259 4.75 2.03 12.86
C GLN A 259 3.53 1.50 13.59
N LEU A 260 2.51 1.00 12.87
CA LEU A 260 1.23 0.60 13.41
C LEU A 260 1.06 -0.92 13.44
N LEU A 261 0.24 -1.39 14.37
CA LEU A 261 -0.33 -2.72 14.40
C LEU A 261 -1.85 -2.58 14.45
N CYS A 262 -2.50 -3.11 13.44
CA CYS A 262 -3.95 -3.09 13.30
C CYS A 262 -4.50 -4.47 13.65
N GLU A 263 -5.06 -4.63 14.84
CA GLU A 263 -5.49 -5.90 15.41
C GLU A 263 -7.03 -6.00 15.49
N GLY A 264 -7.55 -7.23 15.51
CA GLY A 264 -8.97 -7.50 15.69
C GLY A 264 -9.80 -7.51 14.40
N PRO A 265 -11.11 -7.83 14.51
CA PRO A 265 -12.00 -8.11 13.39
C PRO A 265 -12.60 -6.85 12.73
N TRP A 266 -12.19 -5.63 13.15
CA TRP A 266 -12.69 -4.42 12.53
C TRP A 266 -12.18 -4.25 11.09
N GLY A 267 -12.98 -3.62 10.27
CA GLY A 267 -12.65 -3.30 8.89
C GLY A 267 -12.76 -1.79 8.61
N ASN A 268 -11.99 -1.32 7.68
CA ASN A 268 -12.12 0.01 7.10
C ASN A 268 -12.19 -0.10 5.58
N ASN A 269 -12.84 0.88 4.95
CA ASN A 269 -12.81 1.00 3.50
C ASN A 269 -11.61 1.88 3.09
N PRO A 270 -10.61 1.35 2.37
CA PRO A 270 -9.44 2.12 1.97
C PRO A 270 -9.68 3.09 0.81
N ILE A 271 -10.79 2.98 0.09
CA ILE A 271 -11.07 3.76 -1.12
C ILE A 271 -11.33 5.24 -0.82
N PRO A 272 -12.21 5.63 0.14
CA PRO A 272 -12.50 7.03 0.40
C PRO A 272 -11.28 7.86 0.86
N PRO A 273 -10.45 7.41 1.83
CA PRO A 273 -9.27 8.17 2.20
C PRO A 273 -8.26 8.32 1.05
N ARG A 274 -8.13 7.29 0.22
CA ARG A 274 -7.29 7.32 -0.99
C ARG A 274 -7.79 8.37 -1.98
N ARG A 275 -9.11 8.39 -2.25
CA ARG A 275 -9.74 9.40 -3.12
C ARG A 275 -9.58 10.81 -2.58
N TYR A 276 -9.77 10.99 -1.26
CA TYR A 276 -9.62 12.29 -0.63
C TYR A 276 -8.20 12.83 -0.84
N ILE A 277 -7.17 12.06 -0.51
CA ILE A 277 -5.77 12.50 -0.71
C ILE A 277 -5.48 12.77 -2.20
N LEU A 278 -5.89 11.89 -3.12
CA LEU A 278 -5.71 12.11 -4.55
C LEU A 278 -6.41 13.39 -5.04
N SER A 279 -7.60 13.70 -4.53
CA SER A 279 -8.33 14.93 -4.88
C SER A 279 -7.60 16.19 -4.40
N GLN A 280 -7.00 16.15 -3.20
CA GLN A 280 -6.20 17.26 -2.70
C GLN A 280 -4.93 17.45 -3.55
N LEU A 281 -4.25 16.37 -3.88
CA LEU A 281 -3.06 16.42 -4.74
C LEU A 281 -3.38 16.93 -6.15
N ALA A 282 -4.55 16.62 -6.70
CA ALA A 282 -4.98 17.09 -8.02
C ALA A 282 -5.14 18.63 -8.10
N THR A 283 -5.37 19.30 -6.97
CA THR A 283 -5.48 20.76 -6.89
C THR A 283 -4.14 21.49 -6.91
N LEU A 284 -3.04 20.75 -6.69
CA LEU A 284 -1.70 21.33 -6.60
C LEU A 284 -1.18 21.76 -7.99
N GLU A 285 -0.33 22.78 -8.00
CA GLU A 285 0.35 23.21 -9.24
C GLU A 285 1.38 22.16 -9.70
N ASP A 286 1.50 22.03 -11.01
CA ASP A 286 2.44 21.11 -11.62
C ASP A 286 3.89 21.55 -11.36
N SER A 287 4.77 20.58 -11.21
CA SER A 287 6.21 20.80 -11.00
C SER A 287 6.58 21.58 -9.73
N GLN A 288 5.62 22.00 -8.91
CA GLN A 288 5.84 22.73 -7.66
C GLN A 288 6.10 21.77 -6.50
N TRP A 289 7.11 22.05 -5.67
CA TRP A 289 7.41 21.31 -4.45
C TRP A 289 6.60 21.81 -3.28
N TYR A 290 6.14 20.89 -2.44
CA TYR A 290 5.33 21.13 -1.25
C TYR A 290 5.90 20.39 -0.03
N SER A 291 5.67 20.96 1.15
CA SER A 291 6.03 20.31 2.41
C SER A 291 5.07 19.16 2.73
N LEU A 292 5.61 17.99 3.03
CA LEU A 292 4.82 16.83 3.48
C LEU A 292 4.17 17.10 4.85
N GLN A 293 4.88 17.76 5.77
CA GLN A 293 4.29 18.20 7.04
C GLN A 293 3.17 19.20 6.80
N GLY A 294 3.35 20.16 5.88
CA GLY A 294 2.31 21.11 5.51
C GLY A 294 1.04 20.44 4.97
N LEU A 295 1.16 19.34 4.20
CA LEU A 295 0.00 18.55 3.77
C LEU A 295 -0.71 17.89 4.97
N ILE A 296 0.04 17.32 5.90
CA ILE A 296 -0.51 16.68 7.10
C ILE A 296 -1.29 17.70 7.94
N ASP A 297 -0.70 18.87 8.21
CA ASP A 297 -1.32 19.93 9.00
C ASP A 297 -2.59 20.46 8.32
N ALA A 298 -2.54 20.61 7.00
CA ALA A 298 -3.67 21.07 6.21
C ALA A 298 -4.82 20.05 6.18
N VAL A 299 -4.53 18.75 6.04
CA VAL A 299 -5.53 17.67 6.14
C VAL A 299 -6.14 17.63 7.53
N TYR A 300 -5.33 17.79 8.59
CA TYR A 300 -5.83 17.85 9.96
C TYR A 300 -6.81 19.01 10.17
N ALA A 301 -6.52 20.16 9.58
CA ALA A 301 -7.36 21.36 9.71
C ALA A 301 -8.65 21.28 8.87
N ASP A 302 -8.57 20.71 7.66
CA ASP A 302 -9.72 20.65 6.72
C ASP A 302 -10.64 19.47 7.02
N ASN A 303 -10.09 18.25 7.06
CA ASN A 303 -10.86 17.03 7.22
C ASN A 303 -10.11 15.98 8.07
N PRO A 304 -10.06 16.13 9.40
CA PRO A 304 -9.40 15.17 10.26
C PRO A 304 -10.01 13.76 10.17
N ASP A 305 -11.27 13.65 9.77
CA ASP A 305 -12.02 12.39 9.69
C ASP A 305 -11.85 11.64 8.35
N PHE A 306 -10.98 12.10 7.46
CA PHE A 306 -10.81 11.54 6.13
C PHE A 306 -10.55 10.03 6.13
N LEU A 307 -9.81 9.52 7.13
CA LEU A 307 -9.49 8.11 7.28
C LEU A 307 -10.59 7.35 8.03
N ARG A 308 -11.14 7.93 9.08
CA ARG A 308 -12.18 7.34 9.94
C ARG A 308 -13.54 7.94 9.63
N GLN A 309 -14.16 7.47 8.58
CA GLN A 309 -15.50 7.91 8.21
C GLN A 309 -16.47 7.70 9.38
N GLY A 310 -17.14 8.77 9.78
CA GLY A 310 -17.99 8.78 10.97
C GLY A 310 -17.31 9.32 12.23
N GLY A 311 -16.01 9.67 12.18
CA GLY A 311 -15.30 10.36 13.26
C GLY A 311 -15.19 9.58 14.57
N ASP A 312 -15.37 8.26 14.53
CA ASP A 312 -15.19 7.41 15.70
C ASP A 312 -13.73 6.94 15.80
N TYR A 313 -12.97 7.63 16.63
CA TYR A 313 -11.55 7.35 16.86
C TYR A 313 -11.31 6.20 17.83
N ASN A 314 -12.36 5.59 18.37
CA ASN A 314 -12.28 4.47 19.30
C ASN A 314 -12.75 3.14 18.69
N ALA A 315 -13.30 3.16 17.47
CA ALA A 315 -13.86 1.97 16.81
C ALA A 315 -12.79 0.95 16.40
N TRP A 316 -11.52 1.35 16.26
CA TRP A 316 -10.45 0.49 15.78
C TRP A 316 -9.42 0.21 16.86
N ILE A 317 -8.97 -1.05 16.94
CA ILE A 317 -7.87 -1.44 17.82
C ILE A 317 -6.58 -1.27 17.02
N ILE A 318 -5.90 -0.14 17.25
CA ILE A 318 -4.62 0.20 16.65
C ILE A 318 -3.63 0.43 17.78
N THR A 319 -2.48 -0.24 17.71
CA THR A 319 -1.39 -0.06 18.69
C THR A 319 -0.12 0.42 18.01
N ARG A 320 0.69 1.20 18.71
CA ARG A 320 2.02 1.58 18.27
C ARG A 320 2.93 0.34 18.32
N ARG A 321 3.64 0.06 17.22
CA ARG A 321 4.44 -1.17 17.10
C ARG A 321 5.58 -1.25 18.12
N SER A 322 6.18 -0.12 18.49
CA SER A 322 7.37 -0.07 19.34
C SER A 322 7.11 -0.52 20.80
N ASP A 323 5.99 -0.10 21.38
CA ASP A 323 5.67 -0.27 22.82
C ASP A 323 4.28 -0.88 23.07
N LYS A 324 3.54 -1.21 21.98
CA LYS A 324 2.19 -1.75 22.04
C LYS A 324 1.16 -0.83 22.71
N ALA A 325 1.45 0.46 22.83
CA ALA A 325 0.51 1.43 23.37
C ALA A 325 -0.73 1.52 22.46
N LEU A 326 -1.92 1.48 23.06
CA LEU A 326 -3.19 1.63 22.35
C LEU A 326 -3.36 3.08 21.88
N LEU A 327 -3.63 3.27 20.60
CA LEU A 327 -3.85 4.56 19.97
C LEU A 327 -5.36 4.76 19.74
N HIS A 328 -5.98 5.58 20.55
CA HIS A 328 -7.41 5.87 20.52
C HIS A 328 -7.65 7.37 20.72
N GLY A 329 -8.88 7.82 20.46
CA GLY A 329 -9.24 9.23 20.56
C GLY A 329 -8.62 10.10 19.44
N LEU A 330 -9.10 11.33 19.33
CA LEU A 330 -8.58 12.31 18.36
C LEU A 330 -7.12 12.72 18.69
N GLU A 331 -6.73 12.65 19.95
CA GLU A 331 -5.36 12.92 20.41
C GLU A 331 -4.32 12.00 19.75
N SER A 332 -4.70 10.80 19.31
CA SER A 332 -3.82 9.88 18.62
C SER A 332 -3.69 10.16 17.10
N TRP A 333 -4.33 11.19 16.57
CA TRP A 333 -4.35 11.50 15.13
C TRP A 333 -2.94 11.66 14.55
N MET A 334 -2.05 12.34 15.26
CA MET A 334 -0.66 12.53 14.83
C MET A 334 0.16 11.23 14.87
N GLU A 335 -0.36 10.16 15.48
CA GLU A 335 0.29 8.86 15.58
C GLU A 335 -0.35 7.79 14.64
N VAL A 336 -1.53 8.04 14.09
CA VAL A 336 -2.24 7.12 13.20
C VAL A 336 -2.41 7.74 11.81
N GLU A 337 -3.15 8.83 11.70
CA GLU A 337 -3.49 9.48 10.44
C GLU A 337 -2.27 10.15 9.78
N ALA A 338 -1.45 10.85 10.55
CA ALA A 338 -0.25 11.47 10.02
C ALA A 338 0.77 10.45 9.48
N PRO A 339 1.12 9.34 10.18
CA PRO A 339 1.90 8.24 9.60
C PRO A 339 1.25 7.59 8.38
N TYR A 340 -0.08 7.46 8.34
CA TYR A 340 -0.79 6.98 7.17
C TYR A 340 -0.54 7.88 5.94
N ILE A 341 -0.70 9.20 6.10
CA ILE A 341 -0.44 10.17 5.02
C ILE A 341 1.01 10.10 4.57
N ARG A 342 1.97 10.09 5.52
CA ARG A 342 3.40 9.95 5.19
C ARG A 342 3.66 8.69 4.40
N PHE A 343 3.15 7.56 4.86
CA PHE A 343 3.31 6.27 4.20
C PHE A 343 2.68 6.27 2.80
N LEU A 344 1.47 6.82 2.65
CA LEU A 344 0.79 6.88 1.37
C LEU A 344 1.58 7.73 0.35
N ILE A 345 2.06 8.91 0.74
CA ILE A 345 2.84 9.82 -0.12
C ILE A 345 4.22 9.25 -0.45
N SER A 346 5.01 8.86 0.56
CA SER A 346 6.38 8.41 0.35
C SER A 346 6.52 6.97 -0.10
N GLY A 347 5.46 6.18 0.02
CA GLY A 347 5.35 4.79 -0.38
C GLY A 347 4.50 4.61 -1.65
N PRO A 348 3.25 4.14 -1.53
CA PRO A 348 2.42 3.75 -2.67
C PRO A 348 2.32 4.78 -3.78
N LEU A 349 2.10 6.07 -3.47
CA LEU A 349 1.99 7.11 -4.51
C LEU A 349 3.32 7.38 -5.22
N ALA A 350 4.44 7.37 -4.49
CA ALA A 350 5.76 7.52 -5.08
C ALA A 350 6.12 6.30 -5.94
N TRP A 351 5.92 5.07 -5.42
CA TRP A 351 6.26 3.84 -6.13
C TRP A 351 5.43 3.62 -7.40
N LEU A 352 4.17 4.06 -7.39
CA LEU A 352 3.29 4.05 -8.55
C LEU A 352 3.58 5.19 -9.56
N GLY A 353 4.59 6.02 -9.29
CA GLY A 353 4.99 7.09 -10.21
C GLY A 353 4.09 8.32 -10.20
N LEU A 354 3.19 8.45 -9.22
CA LEU A 354 2.30 9.61 -9.09
C LEU A 354 2.99 10.82 -8.47
N ILE A 355 3.94 10.57 -7.55
CA ILE A 355 4.62 11.58 -6.74
C ILE A 355 6.14 11.42 -6.87
N GLU A 356 6.86 12.54 -6.88
CA GLU A 356 8.29 12.60 -6.69
C GLU A 356 8.61 13.09 -5.28
N LEU A 357 9.69 12.58 -4.69
CA LEU A 357 10.09 12.86 -3.31
C LEU A 357 11.34 13.72 -3.25
N GLY A 358 11.43 14.57 -2.23
CA GLY A 358 12.55 15.45 -1.97
C GLY A 358 13.01 15.37 -0.51
N TRP A 359 14.33 15.49 -0.31
CA TRP A 359 14.99 15.45 1.01
C TRP A 359 15.67 16.76 1.32
N GLU A 360 15.76 17.05 2.59
CA GLU A 360 16.55 18.13 3.17
C GLU A 360 17.87 17.57 3.73
N GLU A 361 18.86 18.43 3.91
CA GLU A 361 20.18 18.03 4.44
C GLU A 361 20.06 17.48 5.87
N GLY A 362 20.69 16.33 6.10
CA GLY A 362 20.69 15.65 7.39
C GLY A 362 19.39 14.90 7.75
N VAL A 363 18.37 14.91 6.89
CA VAL A 363 17.11 14.21 7.12
C VAL A 363 17.05 12.91 6.32
N GLN A 364 16.83 11.78 6.99
CA GLN A 364 16.79 10.47 6.34
C GLN A 364 15.48 10.23 5.56
N ALA A 365 14.34 10.67 6.09
CA ALA A 365 13.04 10.52 5.44
C ALA A 365 12.75 11.68 4.47
N PRO A 366 11.93 11.46 3.40
CA PRO A 366 11.53 12.56 2.53
C PRO A 366 10.65 13.56 3.29
N VAL A 367 10.93 14.84 3.11
CA VAL A 367 10.19 15.95 3.75
C VAL A 367 9.39 16.78 2.76
N TYR A 368 9.66 16.60 1.45
CA TYR A 368 9.00 17.32 0.36
C TYR A 368 8.47 16.35 -0.67
N PHE A 369 7.46 16.78 -1.39
CA PHE A 369 6.87 16.04 -2.51
C PHE A 369 6.40 17.00 -3.59
N ARG A 370 6.25 16.48 -4.82
CA ARG A 370 5.55 17.15 -5.92
C ARG A 370 4.81 16.14 -6.78
N LYS A 371 3.83 16.59 -7.55
CA LYS A 371 3.21 15.76 -8.59
C LYS A 371 4.26 15.39 -9.63
N SER A 372 4.23 14.13 -10.07
CA SER A 372 5.01 13.71 -11.23
C SER A 372 4.37 14.28 -12.51
N ALA A 373 5.14 14.29 -13.60
CA ALA A 373 4.61 14.65 -14.92
C ALA A 373 3.47 13.71 -15.39
N TRP A 374 3.32 12.54 -14.79
CA TRP A 374 2.31 11.54 -15.14
C TRP A 374 1.07 11.57 -14.25
N PHE A 375 1.07 12.37 -13.18
CA PHE A 375 0.02 12.36 -12.17
C PHE A 375 -1.38 12.44 -12.79
N ASP A 376 -1.64 13.44 -13.64
CA ASP A 376 -2.94 13.68 -14.25
C ASP A 376 -3.33 12.56 -15.24
N ALA A 377 -2.37 12.06 -16.02
CA ALA A 377 -2.60 10.95 -16.92
C ALA A 377 -2.94 9.65 -16.17
N LEU A 378 -2.19 9.36 -15.09
CA LEU A 378 -2.38 8.16 -14.27
C LEU A 378 -3.71 8.18 -13.48
N THR A 379 -4.14 9.34 -13.00
CA THR A 379 -5.38 9.48 -12.21
C THR A 379 -6.65 9.50 -13.06
N ARG A 380 -6.59 9.86 -14.35
CA ARG A 380 -7.74 9.84 -15.28
C ARG A 380 -8.16 8.44 -15.76
N GLY A 381 -7.34 7.43 -15.55
CA GLY A 381 -7.72 6.01 -15.66
C GLY A 381 -7.55 5.34 -17.02
N ASN A 382 -7.52 6.01 -18.16
CA ASN A 382 -7.43 5.41 -19.49
C ASN A 382 -6.30 5.99 -20.36
N ALA A 383 -5.30 6.58 -19.72
CA ALA A 383 -4.16 7.12 -20.44
C ALA A 383 -3.20 6.01 -20.88
N GLU A 384 -2.62 6.17 -22.05
CA GLU A 384 -1.44 5.43 -22.46
C GLU A 384 -0.24 6.37 -22.33
N LEU A 385 0.73 5.98 -21.49
CA LEU A 385 1.95 6.77 -21.30
C LEU A 385 2.93 6.45 -22.42
N ASP A 386 3.62 7.48 -22.90
CA ASP A 386 4.76 7.30 -23.82
C ASP A 386 5.97 6.78 -23.03
N LEU A 387 5.99 5.48 -22.79
CA LEU A 387 7.08 4.79 -22.13
C LEU A 387 7.84 3.94 -23.16
N PRO A 388 9.16 3.84 -22.99
CA PRO A 388 9.99 3.14 -23.94
C PRO A 388 9.66 1.63 -24.03
N ASP A 389 9.62 1.12 -25.27
CA ASP A 389 9.31 -0.28 -25.56
C ASP A 389 10.29 -1.26 -24.92
N GLU A 390 9.77 -2.44 -24.57
CA GLU A 390 10.53 -3.59 -24.11
C GLU A 390 10.89 -4.49 -25.33
N ASN A 391 11.95 -4.12 -26.06
CA ASN A 391 12.37 -4.81 -27.29
C ASN A 391 13.85 -5.22 -27.29
N ALA A 392 14.56 -5.06 -26.16
CA ALA A 392 15.95 -5.43 -26.09
C ALA A 392 16.15 -6.94 -26.13
N LEU A 393 17.07 -7.38 -26.98
CA LEU A 393 17.47 -8.78 -27.08
C LEU A 393 18.27 -9.22 -25.86
N VAL A 394 18.15 -10.50 -25.55
CA VAL A 394 18.94 -11.15 -24.51
C VAL A 394 20.36 -11.39 -25.03
N ALA A 395 21.37 -10.93 -24.28
CA ALA A 395 22.75 -11.29 -24.58
C ALA A 395 23.09 -12.65 -23.98
N VAL A 396 23.76 -13.49 -24.77
CA VAL A 396 24.10 -14.86 -24.40
C VAL A 396 25.60 -15.02 -24.41
N SER A 397 26.18 -15.42 -23.28
CA SER A 397 27.62 -15.69 -23.14
C SER A 397 27.91 -17.19 -23.34
N ALA A 398 29.16 -17.49 -23.70
CA ALA A 398 29.60 -18.88 -23.96
C ALA A 398 29.51 -19.80 -22.73
N ASP A 399 29.54 -19.25 -21.52
CA ASP A 399 29.40 -19.96 -20.26
C ASP A 399 27.93 -20.26 -19.86
N GLY A 400 26.98 -19.97 -20.76
CA GLY A 400 25.55 -20.11 -20.51
C GLY A 400 24.93 -19.00 -19.66
N THR A 401 25.64 -17.88 -19.47
CA THR A 401 25.08 -16.70 -18.78
C THR A 401 24.23 -15.87 -19.76
N LEU A 402 22.98 -15.61 -19.35
CA LEU A 402 22.04 -14.73 -20.02
C LEU A 402 22.08 -13.36 -19.33
N THR A 403 22.26 -12.30 -20.09
CA THR A 403 22.17 -10.92 -19.60
C THR A 403 20.94 -10.26 -20.21
N LEU A 404 20.04 -9.82 -19.35
CA LEU A 404 18.78 -9.15 -19.68
C LEU A 404 18.79 -7.76 -19.05
N THR A 405 18.06 -6.83 -19.66
CA THR A 405 17.90 -5.47 -19.16
C THR A 405 16.43 -5.19 -18.82
N ASN A 406 16.14 -4.05 -18.21
CA ASN A 406 14.76 -3.60 -18.03
C ASN A 406 14.02 -3.31 -19.35
N ARG A 407 14.75 -3.27 -20.50
CA ARG A 407 14.20 -3.16 -21.85
C ARG A 407 13.91 -4.53 -22.49
N THR A 408 14.36 -5.61 -21.90
CA THR A 408 13.95 -6.96 -22.32
C THR A 408 12.51 -7.18 -21.87
N PRO A 409 11.60 -7.72 -22.70
CA PRO A 409 10.20 -7.95 -22.34
C PRO A 409 10.04 -8.63 -20.97
N ARG A 410 9.17 -8.07 -20.11
CA ARG A 410 8.94 -8.60 -18.76
C ARG A 410 8.57 -10.06 -18.75
N ILE A 411 7.73 -10.47 -19.70
CA ILE A 411 7.37 -11.90 -19.83
C ILE A 411 8.60 -12.77 -20.15
N ALA A 412 9.55 -12.27 -20.95
CA ALA A 412 10.79 -13.00 -21.23
C ALA A 412 11.67 -13.09 -19.97
N ARG A 413 11.86 -11.97 -19.24
CA ARG A 413 12.59 -11.97 -17.97
C ARG A 413 12.00 -12.97 -16.97
N TYR A 414 10.68 -12.95 -16.79
CA TYR A 414 9.95 -13.89 -15.95
C TYR A 414 10.19 -15.36 -16.37
N GLN A 415 10.13 -15.65 -17.68
CA GLN A 415 10.33 -17.02 -18.17
C GLN A 415 11.78 -17.48 -18.00
N PHE A 416 12.77 -16.67 -18.39
CA PHE A 416 14.18 -17.03 -18.22
C PHE A 416 14.58 -17.23 -16.77
N SER A 417 14.06 -16.43 -15.85
CA SER A 417 14.30 -16.54 -14.40
C SER A 417 13.96 -17.92 -13.83
N ARG A 418 13.09 -18.66 -14.47
CA ARG A 418 12.68 -20.02 -14.06
C ARG A 418 13.69 -21.11 -14.45
N PHE A 419 14.55 -20.83 -15.46
CA PHE A 419 15.49 -21.82 -15.99
C PHE A 419 16.89 -21.70 -15.43
N GLY A 420 17.27 -20.56 -14.86
CA GLY A 420 18.65 -20.32 -14.48
C GLY A 420 18.84 -19.94 -13.01
N GLU A 421 20.10 -19.92 -12.60
CA GLU A 421 20.53 -19.36 -11.32
C GLU A 421 20.66 -17.85 -11.45
N TRP A 422 20.13 -17.13 -10.47
CA TRP A 422 20.22 -15.68 -10.43
C TRP A 422 21.59 -15.27 -9.90
N LEU A 423 22.41 -14.64 -10.74
CA LEU A 423 23.73 -14.12 -10.36
C LEU A 423 23.65 -12.66 -9.93
N GLU A 424 22.78 -11.90 -10.56
CA GLU A 424 22.57 -10.48 -10.30
C GLU A 424 21.13 -10.12 -10.66
N VAL A 425 20.47 -9.43 -9.76
CA VAL A 425 19.15 -8.83 -9.99
C VAL A 425 19.22 -7.39 -9.54
N SER A 426 19.14 -6.48 -10.49
CA SER A 426 19.11 -5.04 -10.22
C SER A 426 18.05 -4.38 -11.12
N PRO A 427 17.57 -3.17 -10.80
CA PRO A 427 16.55 -2.49 -11.59
C PRO A 427 16.88 -2.32 -13.08
N LYS A 428 18.16 -2.36 -13.43
CA LYS A 428 18.62 -2.15 -14.81
C LYS A 428 19.15 -3.41 -15.49
N ARG A 429 19.60 -4.40 -14.72
CA ARG A 429 20.30 -5.57 -15.26
C ARG A 429 19.98 -6.84 -14.48
N TYR A 430 19.74 -7.91 -15.22
CA TYR A 430 19.52 -9.26 -14.71
C TYR A 430 20.53 -10.19 -15.34
N ARG A 431 21.28 -10.95 -14.54
CA ARG A 431 22.22 -11.98 -15.00
C ARG A 431 21.79 -13.32 -14.45
N ILE A 432 21.53 -14.23 -15.37
CA ILE A 432 20.99 -15.58 -15.09
C ILE A 432 21.90 -16.58 -15.75
N ARG A 433 22.44 -17.54 -14.98
CA ARG A 433 23.28 -18.61 -15.50
C ARG A 433 22.49 -19.89 -15.65
N LEU A 434 22.56 -20.49 -16.84
CA LEU A 434 22.01 -21.83 -17.10
C LEU A 434 23.01 -22.87 -16.58
N THR A 435 22.58 -23.68 -15.62
CA THR A 435 23.38 -24.78 -15.04
C THR A 435 22.58 -26.06 -15.07
N PRO A 436 23.23 -27.25 -15.05
CA PRO A 436 22.52 -28.52 -14.92
C PRO A 436 21.55 -28.55 -13.73
N ALA A 437 21.94 -27.96 -12.60
CA ALA A 437 21.10 -27.90 -11.40
C ALA A 437 19.86 -27.02 -11.63
N SER A 438 20.02 -25.85 -12.26
CA SER A 438 18.91 -24.94 -12.56
C SER A 438 17.94 -25.53 -13.57
N LEU A 439 18.44 -26.22 -14.60
CA LEU A 439 17.62 -26.94 -15.59
C LEU A 439 16.84 -28.11 -14.94
N GLN A 440 17.46 -28.84 -14.02
CA GLN A 440 16.76 -29.87 -13.26
C GLN A 440 15.65 -29.30 -12.36
N ALA A 441 15.91 -28.14 -11.72
CA ALA A 441 14.88 -27.45 -10.94
C ALA A 441 13.73 -26.94 -11.82
N ALA A 442 14.02 -26.46 -13.03
CA ALA A 442 13.01 -26.09 -14.02
C ALA A 442 12.18 -27.31 -14.47
N ALA A 443 12.82 -28.45 -14.68
CA ALA A 443 12.14 -29.69 -15.05
C ALA A 443 11.12 -30.15 -13.97
N ARG A 444 11.43 -29.95 -12.68
CA ARG A 444 10.48 -30.21 -11.58
C ARG A 444 9.22 -29.33 -11.64
N GLN A 445 9.31 -28.16 -12.27
CA GLN A 445 8.17 -27.29 -12.56
C GLN A 445 7.45 -27.61 -13.88
N GLY A 446 7.77 -28.75 -14.53
CA GLY A 446 7.21 -29.16 -15.81
C GLY A 446 7.79 -28.41 -17.02
N LEU A 447 8.88 -27.66 -16.85
CA LEU A 447 9.56 -26.98 -17.95
C LEU A 447 10.54 -27.90 -18.65
N LYS A 448 10.55 -27.88 -19.99
CA LYS A 448 11.45 -28.68 -20.82
C LYS A 448 12.46 -27.79 -21.52
N VAL A 449 13.63 -28.33 -21.86
CA VAL A 449 14.68 -27.63 -22.61
C VAL A 449 14.19 -27.04 -23.91
N ARG A 450 13.31 -27.74 -24.61
CA ARG A 450 12.67 -27.24 -25.85
C ARG A 450 11.96 -25.87 -25.62
N HIS A 451 11.36 -25.64 -24.45
CA HIS A 451 10.73 -24.37 -24.13
C HIS A 451 11.79 -23.26 -23.96
N LEU A 452 12.92 -23.57 -23.31
CA LEU A 452 14.05 -22.66 -23.19
C LEU A 452 14.65 -22.31 -24.55
N ILE A 453 14.87 -23.30 -25.41
CA ILE A 453 15.40 -23.07 -26.77
C ILE A 453 14.44 -22.19 -27.59
N ALA A 454 13.12 -22.40 -27.47
CA ALA A 454 12.13 -21.57 -28.15
C ALA A 454 12.20 -20.11 -27.64
N LEU A 455 12.34 -19.90 -26.32
CA LEU A 455 12.53 -18.57 -25.72
C LEU A 455 13.83 -17.91 -26.20
N LEU A 456 14.94 -18.65 -26.22
CA LEU A 456 16.23 -18.16 -26.70
C LEU A 456 16.15 -17.75 -28.18
N ARG A 457 15.53 -18.56 -29.05
CA ARG A 457 15.33 -18.21 -30.46
C ARG A 457 14.51 -16.93 -30.62
N LYS A 458 13.47 -16.76 -29.80
CA LYS A 458 12.58 -15.60 -29.88
C LYS A 458 13.26 -14.32 -29.38
N TYR A 459 13.99 -14.39 -28.25
CA TYR A 459 14.44 -13.20 -27.52
C TYR A 459 15.94 -12.94 -27.57
N ALA A 460 16.77 -13.90 -27.93
CA ALA A 460 18.20 -13.69 -28.20
C ALA A 460 18.51 -13.45 -29.68
N GLY A 461 17.66 -13.93 -30.59
CA GLY A 461 17.83 -13.71 -32.01
C GLY A 461 19.22 -14.13 -32.51
N THR A 462 19.95 -13.22 -33.14
CA THR A 462 21.33 -13.41 -33.64
C THR A 462 22.37 -13.63 -32.54
N ASN A 463 22.06 -13.29 -31.27
CA ASN A 463 22.95 -13.52 -30.12
C ASN A 463 22.93 -14.98 -29.65
N LEU A 464 22.07 -15.83 -30.20
CA LEU A 464 21.98 -17.22 -29.79
C LEU A 464 23.18 -18.03 -30.34
N LEU A 465 23.98 -18.57 -29.43
CA LEU A 465 25.12 -19.40 -29.76
C LEU A 465 24.69 -20.83 -30.12
N PRO A 466 25.04 -21.35 -31.31
CA PRO A 466 24.74 -22.73 -31.69
C PRO A 466 25.29 -23.77 -30.73
N SER A 467 26.47 -23.50 -30.12
CA SER A 467 27.12 -24.34 -29.11
C SER A 467 26.25 -24.48 -27.85
N LEU A 468 25.59 -23.41 -27.40
CA LEU A 468 24.69 -23.46 -26.27
C LEU A 468 23.45 -24.31 -26.58
N VAL A 469 22.88 -24.19 -27.76
CA VAL A 469 21.73 -25.01 -28.17
C VAL A 469 22.11 -26.50 -28.17
N ALA A 470 23.27 -26.84 -28.73
CA ALA A 470 23.80 -28.22 -28.74
C ALA A 470 24.03 -28.74 -27.29
N ALA A 471 24.62 -27.91 -26.43
CA ALA A 471 24.84 -28.27 -25.02
C ALA A 471 23.50 -28.50 -24.26
N LEU A 472 22.49 -27.67 -24.48
CA LEU A 472 21.15 -27.85 -23.90
C LEU A 472 20.45 -29.11 -24.36
N GLN A 473 20.54 -29.42 -25.66
CA GLN A 473 19.98 -30.66 -26.26
C GLN A 473 20.69 -31.89 -25.71
N ARG A 474 22.02 -31.82 -25.59
CA ARG A 474 22.83 -32.90 -25.03
C ARG A 474 22.49 -33.12 -23.55
N TRP A 475 22.33 -32.05 -22.77
CA TRP A 475 21.90 -32.17 -21.38
C TRP A 475 20.50 -32.83 -21.26
N GLU A 476 19.56 -32.50 -22.18
CA GLU A 476 18.21 -33.11 -22.17
C GLU A 476 18.28 -34.61 -22.44
N ALA A 477 19.20 -35.06 -23.32
CA ALA A 477 19.36 -36.45 -23.69
C ALA A 477 20.11 -37.30 -22.66
N HIS A 478 21.17 -36.75 -22.07
CA HIS A 478 22.13 -37.48 -21.23
C HIS A 478 22.21 -37.03 -19.77
N GLY A 479 21.57 -35.91 -19.43
CA GLY A 479 21.66 -35.33 -18.11
C GLY A 479 23.02 -34.69 -17.82
N ARG A 480 23.51 -34.83 -16.58
CA ARG A 480 24.75 -34.21 -16.11
C ARG A 480 25.96 -35.01 -16.54
N GLU A 481 26.68 -34.62 -17.56
CA GLU A 481 27.88 -35.31 -18.08
C GLU A 481 29.20 -34.75 -17.51
N ALA A 482 29.21 -33.52 -16.98
CA ALA A 482 30.40 -32.91 -16.40
C ALA A 482 30.11 -32.27 -15.06
N ALA A 483 31.04 -32.31 -14.12
CA ALA A 483 30.97 -31.63 -12.83
C ALA A 483 32.37 -31.23 -12.38
N ILE A 484 32.50 -29.96 -12.00
CA ILE A 484 33.70 -29.48 -11.29
C ILE A 484 33.37 -29.50 -9.79
N LYS A 485 34.20 -30.16 -9.01
CA LYS A 485 34.05 -30.28 -7.55
C LYS A 485 35.31 -29.81 -6.88
N GLN A 486 35.16 -29.09 -5.78
CA GLN A 486 36.26 -28.87 -4.83
C GLN A 486 36.40 -30.11 -3.95
N ALA A 487 37.59 -30.64 -3.82
CA ALA A 487 37.86 -31.80 -2.98
C ALA A 487 39.21 -31.66 -2.25
N TRP A 488 39.27 -32.20 -1.06
CA TRP A 488 40.54 -32.38 -0.35
C TRP A 488 41.22 -33.64 -0.91
N VAL A 489 42.44 -33.49 -1.40
CA VAL A 489 43.21 -34.58 -1.99
C VAL A 489 44.41 -34.86 -1.09
N LEU A 490 44.49 -36.08 -0.57
CA LEU A 490 45.70 -36.59 0.07
C LEU A 490 46.61 -37.13 -1.02
N GLN A 491 47.81 -36.59 -1.11
CA GLN A 491 48.87 -37.09 -1.98
C GLN A 491 49.91 -37.79 -1.16
N LEU A 492 50.31 -38.98 -1.55
CA LEU A 492 51.19 -39.89 -0.82
C LEU A 492 52.45 -40.15 -1.66
N SER A 493 53.50 -40.54 -1.00
CA SER A 493 54.79 -40.85 -1.65
C SER A 493 54.82 -42.23 -2.28
N ALA A 494 54.00 -43.18 -1.79
CA ALA A 494 54.00 -44.55 -2.27
C ALA A 494 52.60 -45.20 -2.15
N PRO A 495 52.24 -46.14 -3.06
CA PRO A 495 50.93 -46.80 -3.04
C PRO A 495 50.62 -47.62 -1.79
N GLU A 496 51.66 -48.17 -1.17
CA GLU A 496 51.57 -49.00 0.03
C GLU A 496 51.00 -48.22 1.21
N VAL A 497 51.28 -46.92 1.28
CA VAL A 497 50.75 -46.02 2.33
C VAL A 497 49.24 -45.87 2.18
N LEU A 498 48.71 -45.79 0.95
CA LEU A 498 47.28 -45.73 0.70
C LEU A 498 46.60 -47.03 1.13
N GLN A 499 47.24 -48.16 0.84
CA GLN A 499 46.72 -49.45 1.26
C GLN A 499 46.69 -49.60 2.79
N ALA A 500 47.76 -49.21 3.49
CA ALA A 500 47.79 -49.19 4.94
C ALA A 500 46.74 -48.26 5.57
N LEU A 501 46.45 -47.11 4.95
CA LEU A 501 45.36 -46.23 5.38
C LEU A 501 43.97 -46.85 5.19
N ARG A 502 43.73 -47.59 4.12
CA ARG A 502 42.49 -48.33 3.89
C ARG A 502 42.25 -49.45 4.90
N GLU A 503 43.29 -49.99 5.47
CA GLU A 503 43.24 -51.00 6.55
C GLU A 503 43.17 -50.38 7.95
N SER A 504 43.26 -49.03 8.04
CA SER A 504 43.22 -48.28 9.29
C SER A 504 41.79 -47.84 9.68
N PRO A 505 41.58 -47.40 10.93
CA PRO A 505 40.30 -46.81 11.35
C PRO A 505 39.88 -45.56 10.55
N ALA A 506 40.81 -44.97 9.78
CA ALA A 506 40.53 -43.83 8.92
C ALA A 506 39.97 -44.22 7.55
N ALA A 507 39.84 -45.49 7.21
CA ALA A 507 39.35 -45.99 5.92
C ALA A 507 37.99 -45.36 5.51
N GLY A 508 37.06 -45.19 6.46
CA GLY A 508 35.75 -44.58 6.25
C GLY A 508 35.78 -43.07 5.88
N SER A 509 36.93 -42.41 6.12
CA SER A 509 37.18 -41.00 5.77
C SER A 509 37.83 -40.82 4.39
N LEU A 510 38.26 -41.92 3.75
CA LEU A 510 38.76 -41.90 2.38
C LEU A 510 37.61 -42.03 1.40
N GLY A 511 37.72 -41.27 0.31
CA GLY A 511 36.79 -41.32 -0.81
C GLY A 511 37.37 -42.08 -2.02
N GLU A 512 37.07 -41.57 -3.21
CA GLU A 512 37.52 -42.11 -4.49
C GLU A 512 39.04 -41.95 -4.66
N ALA A 513 39.74 -42.99 -5.08
CA ALA A 513 41.14 -42.89 -5.44
C ALA A 513 41.29 -42.23 -6.80
N LEU A 514 42.09 -41.17 -6.87
CA LEU A 514 42.38 -40.43 -8.10
C LEU A 514 43.58 -41.05 -8.85
N SER A 515 44.47 -41.70 -8.10
CA SER A 515 45.65 -42.45 -8.60
C SER A 515 46.11 -43.44 -7.55
N PRO A 516 47.11 -44.30 -7.85
CA PRO A 516 47.70 -45.19 -6.84
C PRO A 516 48.25 -44.50 -5.58
N VAL A 517 48.59 -43.20 -5.70
CA VAL A 517 49.20 -42.38 -4.62
C VAL A 517 48.34 -41.14 -4.27
N ALA A 518 47.11 -41.03 -4.78
CA ALA A 518 46.26 -39.90 -4.46
C ALA A 518 44.82 -40.35 -4.23
N VAL A 519 44.19 -39.83 -3.15
CA VAL A 519 42.84 -40.17 -2.75
C VAL A 519 42.09 -38.93 -2.23
N ILE A 520 40.79 -38.85 -2.52
CA ILE A 520 39.92 -37.83 -1.94
C ILE A 520 39.71 -38.12 -0.45
N VAL A 521 39.79 -37.11 0.39
CA VAL A 521 39.49 -37.16 1.83
C VAL A 521 38.20 -36.37 2.10
N LYS A 522 37.32 -36.96 2.91
CA LYS A 522 36.10 -36.27 3.37
C LYS A 522 36.47 -35.11 4.30
N PRO A 523 35.81 -33.93 4.20
CA PRO A 523 36.17 -32.76 5.03
C PRO A 523 36.18 -33.05 6.54
N ASP A 524 35.21 -33.82 7.03
CA ASP A 524 35.01 -34.24 8.41
C ASP A 524 36.02 -35.32 8.85
N GLY A 525 36.75 -35.90 7.91
CA GLY A 525 37.73 -36.98 8.12
C GLY A 525 39.21 -36.55 8.07
N ILE A 526 39.52 -35.30 7.76
CA ILE A 526 40.88 -34.83 7.56
C ILE A 526 41.77 -35.12 8.77
N GLU A 527 41.32 -34.74 9.97
CA GLU A 527 42.11 -34.97 11.18
C GLU A 527 42.26 -36.48 11.54
N LYS A 528 41.25 -37.29 11.21
CA LYS A 528 41.33 -38.75 11.39
C LYS A 528 42.39 -39.35 10.47
N VAL A 529 42.47 -38.88 9.23
CA VAL A 529 43.48 -39.34 8.26
C VAL A 529 44.87 -38.87 8.67
N ARG A 530 45.02 -37.62 9.15
CA ARG A 530 46.31 -37.12 9.66
C ARG A 530 46.82 -37.94 10.86
N MET A 531 45.94 -38.27 11.82
CA MET A 531 46.29 -39.12 12.96
C MET A 531 46.68 -40.54 12.52
N ALA A 532 45.98 -41.07 11.53
CA ALA A 532 46.33 -42.41 11.00
C ALA A 532 47.68 -42.40 10.30
N LEU A 533 48.00 -41.39 9.51
CA LEU A 533 49.32 -41.19 8.89
C LEU A 533 50.43 -41.10 9.96
N ALA A 534 50.22 -40.29 10.99
CA ALA A 534 51.17 -40.15 12.08
C ALA A 534 51.45 -41.49 12.80
N ARG A 535 50.41 -42.33 13.01
CA ARG A 535 50.56 -43.72 13.58
C ARG A 535 51.32 -44.62 12.64
N LEU A 536 51.22 -44.45 11.34
CA LEU A 536 51.97 -45.16 10.32
C LEU A 536 53.39 -44.62 10.12
N GLY A 537 53.76 -43.54 10.85
CA GLY A 537 55.10 -42.96 10.79
C GLY A 537 55.25 -41.84 9.71
N TYR A 538 54.17 -41.37 9.16
CA TYR A 538 54.20 -40.30 8.12
C TYR A 538 53.69 -38.97 8.69
N LEU A 539 54.46 -37.90 8.47
CA LEU A 539 54.03 -36.52 8.73
C LEU A 539 53.26 -35.96 7.50
N SER A 540 52.24 -35.18 7.75
CA SER A 540 51.44 -34.58 6.70
C SER A 540 51.20 -33.10 6.94
N ASP A 541 51.33 -32.30 5.90
CA ASP A 541 51.00 -30.89 5.90
C ASP A 541 49.57 -30.67 5.37
N LEU A 542 48.96 -29.58 5.78
CA LEU A 542 47.64 -29.14 5.29
C LEU A 542 47.81 -27.86 4.46
N GLU A 543 47.80 -28.03 3.15
CA GLU A 543 47.92 -26.93 2.20
C GLU A 543 46.55 -26.39 1.80
N GLY A 544 46.46 -25.09 1.49
CA GLY A 544 45.25 -24.48 0.91
C GLY A 544 44.16 -24.04 1.90
N LEU A 545 44.46 -23.92 3.20
CA LEU A 545 43.56 -23.17 4.10
C LEU A 545 43.66 -21.68 3.78
N PRO A 546 42.52 -20.98 3.61
CA PRO A 546 42.57 -19.51 3.56
C PRO A 546 43.16 -18.98 4.88
N LYS A 547 44.16 -18.12 4.79
CA LYS A 547 44.74 -17.43 5.95
C LYS A 547 43.72 -16.50 6.58
#